data_8a47e8544a3b028299fb278e908196da
#
_entry.id   8a47e8544a3b028299fb278e908196da
#
_cell.length_a   1.000
_cell.length_b   1.000
_cell.length_c   1.000
_cell.angle_alpha   90.00
_cell.angle_beta   90.00
_cell.angle_gamma   90.00
#
_symmetry.space_group_name_H-M   'P 1'
#
loop_
_entity.id
_entity.type
_entity.pdbx_description
1 polymer ?
#
loop_
_entity_poly.entity_id
_entity_poly.type
_entity_poly.pdbx_seq_one_letter_code
_entity_poly.pdbx_strand_id
1 'polypeptide(L)'
;IGAVKITQSNLDMILASNEIVFINFYADWCRFSNVLMPVFDDAADAVAKSGYDTGKVVMGKVDCDQEPAISTRFHITKYPTLKLFRNGLPAKKEYRGQRSVEAFAEFIKKQLVDPIVTFSSLKELTELSEDKRHIIGYMDRRDQPEYDILRKVAGSLKDECQFHVGFGDASAQMHPPGTPIVVYRTDKKRSNEPDETYKGSLTNYEEFYAWIHDKCIPLVREITFENAEEFTEEGLPFLILFHKPDDTESVKKYKEVVKNELMSEKQNINFLTADGVKFEHPLHHLGKGLNDLPLIAIDSFRHMYLFPRYEDMHIHGKLKEFIADLHSGKLHR
;
A
#
# COMPACT_ATOMS: atom_id res chain seq x y z
N ILE A 1 -33.26 4.82 -1.05
CA ILE A 1 -32.92 3.43 -0.72
C ILE A 1 -31.65 3.36 0.12
N GLY A 2 -30.66 4.19 -0.17
CA GLY A 2 -29.47 4.32 0.64
C GLY A 2 -28.37 3.33 0.32
N ALA A 3 -27.37 3.26 1.22
CA ALA A 3 -26.24 2.34 1.09
C ALA A 3 -26.70 0.88 1.23
N VAL A 4 -26.02 0.00 0.54
CA VAL A 4 -26.32 -1.44 0.59
C VAL A 4 -25.97 -1.98 1.97
N LYS A 5 -26.92 -2.70 2.58
CA LYS A 5 -26.67 -3.34 3.87
C LYS A 5 -25.76 -4.55 3.68
N ILE A 6 -24.57 -4.50 4.28
CA ILE A 6 -23.56 -5.57 4.18
C ILE A 6 -23.61 -6.42 5.44
N THR A 7 -23.68 -7.71 5.24
CA THR A 7 -23.69 -8.73 6.30
C THR A 7 -22.62 -9.77 6.01
N GLN A 8 -22.39 -10.65 6.97
CA GLN A 8 -21.44 -11.76 6.79
C GLN A 8 -21.79 -12.62 5.59
N SER A 9 -23.09 -12.72 5.23
CA SER A 9 -23.54 -13.57 4.13
C SER A 9 -23.32 -12.96 2.75
N ASN A 10 -23.20 -11.63 2.60
CA ASN A 10 -23.05 -10.97 1.30
C ASN A 10 -21.74 -10.22 1.11
N LEU A 11 -20.94 -10.06 2.16
CA LEU A 11 -19.71 -9.25 2.10
C LEU A 11 -18.75 -9.71 1.01
N ASP A 12 -18.39 -10.98 1.01
CA ASP A 12 -17.38 -11.49 0.08
C ASP A 12 -17.86 -11.43 -1.38
N MET A 13 -19.14 -11.68 -1.62
CA MET A 13 -19.73 -11.53 -2.94
C MET A 13 -19.68 -10.08 -3.42
N ILE A 14 -20.03 -9.13 -2.57
CA ILE A 14 -20.01 -7.71 -2.91
C ILE A 14 -18.58 -7.25 -3.20
N LEU A 15 -17.62 -7.65 -2.38
CA LEU A 15 -16.20 -7.31 -2.59
C LEU A 15 -15.65 -7.92 -3.87
N ALA A 16 -16.06 -9.14 -4.21
CA ALA A 16 -15.62 -9.83 -5.43
C ALA A 16 -16.26 -9.26 -6.71
N SER A 17 -17.47 -8.74 -6.62
CA SER A 17 -18.28 -8.31 -7.77
C SER A 17 -18.09 -6.87 -8.16
N ASN A 18 -17.37 -6.08 -7.36
CA ASN A 18 -17.24 -4.64 -7.59
C ASN A 18 -15.79 -4.22 -7.49
N GLU A 19 -15.39 -3.33 -8.41
CA GLU A 19 -14.02 -2.79 -8.41
C GLU A 19 -13.73 -1.97 -7.15
N ILE A 20 -14.69 -1.12 -6.76
CA ILE A 20 -14.60 -0.29 -5.57
C ILE A 20 -15.82 -0.53 -4.69
N VAL A 21 -15.59 -0.72 -3.40
CA VAL A 21 -16.64 -0.78 -2.39
C VAL A 21 -16.26 0.19 -1.27
N PHE A 22 -17.09 1.18 -1.04
CA PHE A 22 -16.87 2.18 0.01
C PHE A 22 -17.84 1.89 1.15
N ILE A 23 -17.28 1.53 2.32
CA ILE A 23 -18.09 1.00 3.43
C ILE A 23 -18.05 1.92 4.64
N ASN A 24 -19.25 2.20 5.17
CA ASN A 24 -19.46 2.85 6.45
C ASN A 24 -19.65 1.76 7.53
N PHE A 25 -18.67 1.62 8.39
CA PHE A 25 -18.75 0.76 9.58
C PHE A 25 -19.28 1.58 10.73
N TYR A 26 -20.49 1.27 11.19
CA TYR A 26 -21.20 2.09 12.15
C TYR A 26 -21.71 1.30 13.36
N ALA A 27 -22.13 2.04 14.39
CA ALA A 27 -22.81 1.50 15.56
C ALA A 27 -24.00 2.41 15.89
N ASP A 28 -25.18 1.82 16.08
CA ASP A 28 -26.43 2.57 16.30
C ASP A 28 -26.40 3.44 17.57
N TRP A 29 -25.66 3.02 18.58
CA TRP A 29 -25.54 3.77 19.84
C TRP A 29 -24.58 4.97 19.73
N CYS A 30 -23.81 5.08 18.64
CA CYS A 30 -22.82 6.14 18.49
C CYS A 30 -23.43 7.37 17.82
N ARG A 31 -23.32 8.53 18.49
CA ARG A 31 -23.85 9.79 17.99
C ARG A 31 -23.30 10.16 16.61
N PHE A 32 -22.00 9.99 16.42
CA PHE A 32 -21.36 10.34 15.14
C PHE A 32 -21.81 9.42 14.00
N SER A 33 -22.07 8.15 14.30
CA SER A 33 -22.65 7.23 13.33
C SER A 33 -24.05 7.67 12.92
N ASN A 34 -24.85 8.09 13.87
CA ASN A 34 -26.23 8.52 13.60
C ASN A 34 -26.29 9.82 12.78
N VAL A 35 -25.37 10.75 13.01
CA VAL A 35 -25.27 11.98 12.22
C VAL A 35 -24.86 11.69 10.78
N LEU A 36 -23.92 10.74 10.60
CA LEU A 36 -23.42 10.41 9.28
C LEU A 36 -24.40 9.58 8.43
N MET A 37 -25.21 8.73 9.07
CA MET A 37 -26.03 7.75 8.35
C MET A 37 -26.87 8.35 7.21
N PRO A 38 -27.69 9.41 7.42
CA PRO A 38 -28.48 9.96 6.32
C PRO A 38 -27.60 10.56 5.22
N VAL A 39 -26.49 11.19 5.58
CA VAL A 39 -25.57 11.78 4.61
C VAL A 39 -24.94 10.68 3.74
N PHE A 40 -24.50 9.59 4.36
CA PHE A 40 -23.90 8.47 3.65
C PHE A 40 -24.91 7.77 2.73
N ASP A 41 -26.15 7.58 3.22
CA ASP A 41 -27.24 7.00 2.42
C ASP A 41 -27.59 7.89 1.21
N ASP A 42 -27.66 9.21 1.40
CA ASP A 42 -27.90 10.14 0.31
C ASP A 42 -26.77 10.13 -0.72
N ALA A 43 -25.52 10.03 -0.25
CA ALA A 43 -24.37 9.91 -1.13
C ALA A 43 -24.42 8.60 -1.93
N ALA A 44 -24.83 7.51 -1.30
CA ALA A 44 -25.00 6.23 -1.99
C ALA A 44 -26.04 6.31 -3.09
N ASP A 45 -27.15 6.99 -2.85
CA ASP A 45 -28.19 7.22 -3.86
C ASP A 45 -27.66 8.08 -5.02
N ALA A 46 -26.92 9.14 -4.70
CA ALA A 46 -26.31 10.01 -5.71
C ALA A 46 -25.32 9.24 -6.60
N VAL A 47 -24.47 8.41 -6.01
CA VAL A 47 -23.50 7.57 -6.74
C VAL A 47 -24.22 6.54 -7.61
N ALA A 48 -25.29 5.93 -7.10
CA ALA A 48 -26.10 4.98 -7.88
C ALA A 48 -26.72 5.61 -9.13
N LYS A 49 -27.03 6.90 -9.05
CA LYS A 49 -27.62 7.66 -10.17
C LYS A 49 -26.58 8.25 -11.14
N SER A 50 -25.30 8.14 -10.81
CA SER A 50 -24.22 8.75 -11.61
C SER A 50 -23.91 8.01 -12.90
N GLY A 51 -24.53 6.84 -13.16
CA GLY A 51 -24.36 6.11 -14.39
C GLY A 51 -23.10 5.25 -14.49
N TYR A 52 -22.48 4.93 -13.37
CA TYR A 52 -21.37 3.98 -13.36
C TYR A 52 -21.87 2.60 -13.80
N ASP A 53 -21.03 1.87 -14.57
CA ASP A 53 -21.37 0.54 -15.00
C ASP A 53 -21.51 -0.42 -13.84
N THR A 54 -22.31 -1.47 -14.03
CA THR A 54 -22.46 -2.55 -13.05
C THR A 54 -21.09 -3.17 -12.76
N GLY A 55 -20.79 -3.37 -11.48
CA GLY A 55 -19.50 -3.91 -11.06
C GLY A 55 -18.40 -2.87 -10.84
N LYS A 56 -18.68 -1.58 -11.01
CA LYS A 56 -17.71 -0.51 -10.76
C LYS A 56 -17.67 -0.10 -9.30
N VAL A 57 -18.79 0.28 -8.72
CA VAL A 57 -18.81 0.85 -7.38
C VAL A 57 -20.07 0.47 -6.61
N VAL A 58 -19.89 0.17 -5.33
CA VAL A 58 -20.97 0.02 -4.37
C VAL A 58 -20.61 0.82 -3.12
N MET A 59 -21.56 1.58 -2.60
CA MET A 59 -21.47 2.14 -1.27
C MET A 59 -22.29 1.28 -0.32
N GLY A 60 -21.63 0.76 0.71
CA GLY A 60 -22.23 -0.18 1.65
C GLY A 60 -22.13 0.29 3.09
N LYS A 61 -22.91 -0.33 3.97
CA LYS A 61 -22.89 -0.06 5.40
C LYS A 61 -22.89 -1.36 6.18
N VAL A 62 -22.11 -1.41 7.25
CA VAL A 62 -22.02 -2.55 8.17
C VAL A 62 -22.40 -2.10 9.57
N ASP A 63 -23.41 -2.72 10.14
CA ASP A 63 -23.75 -2.58 11.55
C ASP A 63 -22.79 -3.44 12.38
N CYS A 64 -21.82 -2.82 13.04
CA CYS A 64 -20.77 -3.54 13.73
C CYS A 64 -21.24 -4.31 14.96
N ASP A 65 -22.38 -3.92 15.54
CA ASP A 65 -22.96 -4.66 16.67
C ASP A 65 -23.63 -5.95 16.21
N GLN A 66 -24.27 -5.92 15.02
CA GLN A 66 -24.90 -7.10 14.43
C GLN A 66 -23.92 -7.99 13.68
N GLU A 67 -22.81 -7.42 13.21
CA GLU A 67 -21.79 -8.12 12.41
C GLU A 67 -20.42 -8.05 13.09
N PRO A 68 -20.26 -8.61 14.31
CA PRO A 68 -18.98 -8.53 15.02
C PRO A 68 -17.83 -9.24 14.31
N ALA A 69 -18.11 -10.28 13.54
CA ALA A 69 -17.09 -10.99 12.77
C ALA A 69 -16.47 -10.08 11.70
N ILE A 70 -17.28 -9.25 11.05
CA ILE A 70 -16.78 -8.29 10.04
C ILE A 70 -15.95 -7.22 10.73
N SER A 71 -16.43 -6.67 11.82
CA SER A 71 -15.72 -5.65 12.61
C SER A 71 -14.34 -6.15 13.04
N THR A 72 -14.28 -7.38 13.55
CA THR A 72 -13.02 -8.01 13.96
C THR A 72 -12.09 -8.24 12.78
N ARG A 73 -12.63 -8.74 11.66
CA ARG A 73 -11.87 -9.03 10.44
C ARG A 73 -11.11 -7.79 9.93
N PHE A 74 -11.74 -6.61 9.99
CA PHE A 74 -11.15 -5.38 9.48
C PHE A 74 -10.64 -4.45 10.59
N HIS A 75 -10.55 -4.95 11.81
CA HIS A 75 -9.99 -4.23 12.96
C HIS A 75 -10.69 -2.88 13.23
N ILE A 76 -12.02 -2.89 13.17
CA ILE A 76 -12.81 -1.69 13.42
C ILE A 76 -12.94 -1.47 14.92
N THR A 77 -12.39 -0.36 15.42
CA THR A 77 -12.37 -0.04 16.86
C THR A 77 -13.05 1.27 17.21
N LYS A 78 -13.41 2.08 16.22
CA LYS A 78 -14.09 3.38 16.42
C LYS A 78 -15.19 3.55 15.38
N TYR A 79 -16.18 4.36 15.70
CA TYR A 79 -17.38 4.55 14.87
C TYR A 79 -17.67 6.01 14.64
N PRO A 80 -18.09 6.40 13.42
CA PRO A 80 -18.03 5.56 12.22
C PRO A 80 -16.61 5.46 11.68
N THR A 81 -16.29 4.35 11.02
CA THR A 81 -15.06 4.19 10.26
C THR A 81 -15.42 3.99 8.79
N LEU A 82 -14.84 4.79 7.91
CA LEU A 82 -15.08 4.75 6.47
C LEU A 82 -13.89 4.17 5.76
N LYS A 83 -14.08 3.03 5.11
CA LYS A 83 -12.99 2.33 4.40
C LYS A 83 -13.35 2.09 2.95
N LEU A 84 -12.37 2.34 2.07
CA LEU A 84 -12.46 1.98 0.67
C LEU A 84 -11.82 0.61 0.44
N PHE A 85 -12.54 -0.24 -0.27
CA PHE A 85 -12.02 -1.53 -0.74
C PHE A 85 -11.85 -1.45 -2.23
N ARG A 86 -10.71 -1.90 -2.71
CA ARG A 86 -10.40 -1.94 -4.14
C ARG A 86 -10.01 -3.36 -4.52
N ASN A 87 -10.76 -3.94 -5.47
CA ASN A 87 -10.55 -5.32 -5.91
C ASN A 87 -10.54 -6.31 -4.74
N GLY A 88 -11.43 -6.09 -3.77
CA GLY A 88 -11.59 -6.94 -2.59
C GLY A 88 -10.67 -6.65 -1.42
N LEU A 89 -9.70 -5.74 -1.56
CA LEU A 89 -8.73 -5.44 -0.51
C LEU A 89 -8.96 -4.05 0.07
N PRO A 90 -8.89 -3.90 1.41
CA PRO A 90 -9.03 -2.58 2.03
C PRO A 90 -7.84 -1.69 1.71
N ALA A 91 -8.12 -0.40 1.47
CA ALA A 91 -7.09 0.61 1.35
C ALA A 91 -6.35 0.75 2.69
N LYS A 92 -5.07 1.14 2.63
CA LYS A 92 -4.26 1.31 3.84
C LYS A 92 -4.80 2.39 4.77
N LYS A 93 -5.35 3.48 4.19
CA LYS A 93 -5.89 4.60 4.96
C LYS A 93 -7.41 4.57 4.94
N GLU A 94 -8.04 4.81 6.10
CA GLU A 94 -9.46 5.09 6.15
C GLU A 94 -9.75 6.50 5.58
N TYR A 95 -10.98 6.70 5.13
CA TYR A 95 -11.41 8.02 4.67
C TYR A 95 -11.52 8.98 5.85
N ARG A 96 -10.83 10.10 5.77
CA ARG A 96 -10.84 11.17 6.78
C ARG A 96 -11.21 12.53 6.19
N GLY A 97 -11.79 12.54 5.01
CA GLY A 97 -12.25 13.76 4.37
C GLY A 97 -13.56 14.28 4.93
N GLN A 98 -14.08 15.30 4.28
CA GLN A 98 -15.34 15.90 4.66
C GLN A 98 -16.51 14.90 4.53
N ARG A 99 -17.44 14.94 5.46
CA ARG A 99 -18.61 14.04 5.50
C ARG A 99 -19.81 14.73 4.91
N SER A 100 -19.84 14.85 3.59
CA SER A 100 -20.96 15.42 2.84
C SER A 100 -21.22 14.59 1.59
N VAL A 101 -22.44 14.73 1.04
CA VAL A 101 -22.83 14.03 -0.19
C VAL A 101 -21.84 14.35 -1.32
N GLU A 102 -21.54 15.64 -1.49
CA GLU A 102 -20.64 16.11 -2.55
C GLU A 102 -19.22 15.57 -2.37
N ALA A 103 -18.70 15.58 -1.14
CA ALA A 103 -17.34 15.09 -0.86
C ALA A 103 -17.22 13.59 -1.11
N PHE A 104 -18.22 12.81 -0.72
CA PHE A 104 -18.23 11.36 -0.98
C PHE A 104 -18.33 11.06 -2.47
N ALA A 105 -19.21 11.75 -3.19
CA ALA A 105 -19.37 11.57 -4.63
C ALA A 105 -18.08 11.91 -5.37
N GLU A 106 -17.41 13.00 -4.99
CA GLU A 106 -16.14 13.40 -5.59
C GLU A 106 -15.01 12.41 -5.25
N PHE A 107 -14.98 11.91 -4.03
CA PHE A 107 -14.03 10.89 -3.63
C PHE A 107 -14.15 9.64 -4.50
N ILE A 108 -15.38 9.13 -4.68
CA ILE A 108 -15.65 7.97 -5.54
C ILE A 108 -15.20 8.25 -6.98
N LYS A 109 -15.55 9.41 -7.50
CA LYS A 109 -15.17 9.81 -8.86
C LYS A 109 -13.66 9.77 -9.07
N LYS A 110 -12.90 10.32 -8.10
CA LYS A 110 -11.43 10.32 -8.16
C LYS A 110 -10.85 8.91 -8.08
N GLN A 111 -11.47 8.02 -7.32
CA GLN A 111 -11.00 6.64 -7.20
C GLN A 111 -11.22 5.83 -8.48
N LEU A 112 -12.11 6.24 -9.35
CA LEU A 112 -12.43 5.55 -10.61
C LEU A 112 -11.67 6.12 -11.81
N VAL A 113 -10.88 7.17 -11.64
CA VAL A 113 -10.02 7.71 -12.70
C VAL A 113 -8.91 6.70 -12.99
N ASP A 114 -8.67 6.44 -14.28
CA ASP A 114 -7.57 5.57 -14.71
C ASP A 114 -6.24 6.27 -14.42
N PRO A 115 -5.38 5.69 -13.55
CA PRO A 115 -4.11 6.33 -13.18
C PRO A 115 -3.01 6.12 -14.21
N ILE A 116 -3.24 5.32 -15.26
CA ILE A 116 -2.21 4.97 -16.23
C ILE A 116 -2.02 6.10 -17.23
N VAL A 117 -0.77 6.55 -17.39
CA VAL A 117 -0.40 7.55 -18.38
C VAL A 117 -0.13 6.85 -19.71
N THR A 118 -0.82 7.27 -20.78
CA THR A 118 -0.60 6.73 -22.11
C THR A 118 0.53 7.48 -22.81
N PHE A 119 1.54 6.75 -23.29
CA PHE A 119 2.60 7.35 -24.08
C PHE A 119 2.34 7.12 -25.59
N SER A 120 2.77 8.10 -26.40
CA SER A 120 2.59 8.07 -27.85
C SER A 120 3.86 7.62 -28.60
N SER A 121 5.00 7.67 -27.94
CA SER A 121 6.27 7.22 -28.50
C SER A 121 7.20 6.71 -27.40
N LEU A 122 8.12 5.84 -27.78
CA LEU A 122 9.10 5.28 -26.83
C LEU A 122 10.06 6.34 -26.29
N LYS A 123 10.22 7.45 -27.00
CA LYS A 123 11.05 8.57 -26.54
C LYS A 123 10.55 9.15 -25.20
N GLU A 124 9.23 9.19 -25.01
CA GLU A 124 8.65 9.71 -23.76
C GLU A 124 9.11 8.91 -22.55
N LEU A 125 9.42 7.62 -22.74
CA LEU A 125 9.88 6.76 -21.65
C LEU A 125 11.32 7.06 -21.22
N THR A 126 12.11 7.74 -22.06
CA THR A 126 13.47 8.15 -21.71
C THR A 126 13.50 9.33 -20.74
N GLU A 127 12.38 10.03 -20.60
CA GLU A 127 12.23 11.22 -19.77
C GLU A 127 11.59 10.93 -18.41
N LEU A 128 11.27 9.68 -18.12
CA LEU A 128 10.66 9.30 -16.85
C LEU A 128 11.61 9.53 -15.68
N SER A 129 11.04 9.92 -14.55
CA SER A 129 11.81 10.17 -13.33
C SER A 129 12.59 8.95 -12.89
N GLU A 130 13.90 9.10 -12.64
CA GLU A 130 14.74 8.04 -12.11
C GLU A 130 14.67 7.92 -10.59
N ASP A 131 13.91 8.80 -9.93
CA ASP A 131 13.64 8.74 -8.50
C ASP A 131 12.45 7.85 -8.15
N LYS A 132 11.69 7.43 -9.15
CA LYS A 132 10.45 6.68 -8.98
C LYS A 132 10.51 5.34 -9.66
N ARG A 133 9.67 4.42 -9.19
CA ARG A 133 9.51 3.10 -9.80
C ARG A 133 8.40 3.17 -10.83
N HIS A 134 8.57 2.47 -11.93
CA HIS A 134 7.63 2.54 -13.06
C HIS A 134 7.21 1.15 -13.50
N ILE A 135 5.95 1.03 -13.85
CA ILE A 135 5.39 -0.13 -14.54
C ILE A 135 4.99 0.33 -15.93
N ILE A 136 5.48 -0.34 -16.95
CA ILE A 136 5.28 0.06 -18.35
C ILE A 136 4.66 -1.11 -19.11
N GLY A 137 3.46 -0.88 -19.65
CA GLY A 137 2.78 -1.84 -20.50
C GLY A 137 2.98 -1.52 -21.96
N TYR A 138 3.33 -2.54 -22.75
CA TYR A 138 3.41 -2.47 -24.21
C TYR A 138 2.32 -3.35 -24.76
N MET A 139 1.28 -2.76 -25.35
CA MET A 139 0.04 -3.45 -25.71
C MET A 139 -0.45 -3.07 -27.11
N ASP A 140 -1.40 -3.84 -27.63
CA ASP A 140 -1.97 -3.58 -28.95
C ASP A 140 -3.13 -2.60 -28.88
N ARG A 141 -4.08 -2.83 -27.96
CA ARG A 141 -5.32 -2.08 -27.88
C ARG A 141 -5.76 -1.86 -26.45
N ARG A 142 -6.50 -0.77 -26.22
CA ARG A 142 -7.07 -0.46 -24.93
C ARG A 142 -8.18 -1.45 -24.51
N ASP A 143 -8.89 -2.01 -25.47
CA ASP A 143 -10.03 -2.89 -25.20
C ASP A 143 -9.66 -4.36 -24.98
N GLN A 144 -8.37 -4.69 -24.86
CA GLN A 144 -7.96 -6.07 -24.59
C GLN A 144 -7.95 -6.36 -23.07
N PRO A 145 -8.17 -7.66 -22.69
CA PRO A 145 -8.28 -8.04 -21.26
C PRO A 145 -7.05 -7.69 -20.42
N GLU A 146 -5.87 -7.78 -20.99
CA GLU A 146 -4.60 -7.50 -20.30
C GLU A 146 -4.54 -6.05 -19.84
N TYR A 147 -5.08 -5.12 -20.61
CA TYR A 147 -5.13 -3.73 -20.19
C TYR A 147 -6.09 -3.52 -19.00
N ASP A 148 -7.25 -4.18 -19.01
CA ASP A 148 -8.21 -4.06 -17.92
C ASP A 148 -7.59 -4.56 -16.60
N ILE A 149 -6.84 -5.65 -16.65
CA ILE A 149 -6.11 -6.18 -15.50
C ILE A 149 -5.04 -5.19 -15.03
N LEU A 150 -4.24 -4.64 -15.97
CA LEU A 150 -3.22 -3.63 -15.63
C LEU A 150 -3.87 -2.41 -14.99
N ARG A 151 -4.98 -1.95 -15.50
CA ARG A 151 -5.71 -0.80 -14.97
C ARG A 151 -6.17 -1.04 -13.53
N LYS A 152 -6.69 -2.22 -13.23
CA LYS A 152 -7.12 -2.59 -11.88
C LYS A 152 -5.96 -2.61 -10.89
N VAL A 153 -4.83 -3.19 -11.29
CA VAL A 153 -3.62 -3.21 -10.48
C VAL A 153 -3.10 -1.79 -10.24
N ALA A 154 -3.07 -0.99 -11.30
CA ALA A 154 -2.62 0.40 -11.22
C ALA A 154 -3.47 1.21 -10.24
N GLY A 155 -4.78 1.00 -10.23
CA GLY A 155 -5.69 1.66 -9.28
C GLY A 155 -5.32 1.40 -7.83
N SER A 156 -4.87 0.19 -7.53
CA SER A 156 -4.45 -0.21 -6.17
C SER A 156 -3.06 0.30 -5.80
N LEU A 157 -2.15 0.46 -6.75
CA LEU A 157 -0.74 0.73 -6.50
C LEU A 157 -0.24 2.07 -7.07
N LYS A 158 -1.15 2.96 -7.45
CA LYS A 158 -0.83 4.26 -8.07
C LYS A 158 0.07 5.16 -7.22
N ASP A 159 0.05 5.00 -5.90
CA ASP A 159 0.87 5.79 -4.99
C ASP A 159 2.26 5.19 -4.79
N GLU A 160 2.46 3.94 -5.20
CA GLU A 160 3.71 3.21 -4.99
C GLU A 160 4.57 3.15 -6.26
N CYS A 161 3.94 3.08 -7.42
CA CYS A 161 4.60 3.11 -8.72
C CYS A 161 3.88 4.06 -9.66
N GLN A 162 4.58 4.57 -10.66
CA GLN A 162 3.96 5.27 -11.77
C GLN A 162 3.67 4.27 -12.89
N PHE A 163 2.46 4.31 -13.43
CA PHE A 163 2.01 3.36 -14.45
C PHE A 163 1.89 4.02 -15.80
N HIS A 164 2.37 3.33 -16.84
CA HIS A 164 2.40 3.81 -18.22
C HIS A 164 1.97 2.71 -19.18
N VAL A 165 1.37 3.10 -20.29
CA VAL A 165 0.99 2.16 -21.34
C VAL A 165 1.12 2.80 -22.72
N GLY A 166 1.58 2.04 -23.70
CA GLY A 166 1.57 2.41 -25.10
C GLY A 166 0.80 1.38 -25.90
N PHE A 167 0.00 1.85 -26.82
CA PHE A 167 -0.84 1.01 -27.69
C PHE A 167 -0.40 1.12 -29.14
N GLY A 168 -0.61 0.04 -29.90
CA GLY A 168 -0.38 0.03 -31.33
C GLY A 168 1.04 0.44 -31.70
N ASP A 169 1.18 1.41 -32.60
CA ASP A 169 2.47 1.83 -33.13
C ASP A 169 3.42 2.36 -32.06
N ALA A 170 2.89 2.91 -30.97
CA ALA A 170 3.69 3.43 -29.86
C ALA A 170 4.52 2.34 -29.17
N SER A 171 4.09 1.08 -29.24
CA SER A 171 4.73 -0.03 -28.52
C SER A 171 5.05 -1.25 -29.39
N ALA A 172 4.69 -1.21 -30.67
CA ALA A 172 4.73 -2.39 -31.56
C ALA A 172 6.10 -3.07 -31.65
N GLN A 173 7.19 -2.30 -31.57
CA GLN A 173 8.54 -2.89 -31.64
C GLN A 173 8.99 -3.51 -30.33
N MET A 174 8.23 -3.34 -29.25
CA MET A 174 8.59 -3.82 -27.91
C MET A 174 8.00 -5.18 -27.56
N HIS A 175 7.03 -5.66 -28.34
CA HIS A 175 6.37 -6.93 -28.08
C HIS A 175 5.86 -7.58 -29.36
N PRO A 176 5.73 -8.92 -29.42
CA PRO A 176 5.10 -9.59 -30.55
C PRO A 176 3.63 -9.19 -30.66
N PRO A 177 3.06 -9.11 -31.90
CA PRO A 177 1.65 -8.84 -32.07
C PRO A 177 0.77 -9.82 -31.29
N GLY A 178 -0.22 -9.32 -30.57
CA GLY A 178 -1.12 -10.12 -29.76
C GLY A 178 -0.53 -10.63 -28.46
N THR A 179 0.73 -10.31 -28.16
CA THR A 179 1.41 -10.75 -26.95
C THR A 179 1.91 -9.54 -26.17
N PRO A 180 1.05 -8.92 -25.33
CA PRO A 180 1.47 -7.76 -24.53
C PRO A 180 2.60 -8.10 -23.56
N ILE A 181 3.42 -7.09 -23.28
CA ILE A 181 4.52 -7.21 -22.33
C ILE A 181 4.40 -6.10 -21.28
N VAL A 182 4.67 -6.45 -20.03
CA VAL A 182 4.75 -5.49 -18.94
C VAL A 182 6.15 -5.55 -18.32
N VAL A 183 6.75 -4.38 -18.13
CA VAL A 183 8.11 -4.23 -17.63
C VAL A 183 8.09 -3.41 -16.34
N TYR A 184 8.90 -3.82 -15.38
CA TYR A 184 9.23 -3.03 -14.21
C TYR A 184 10.53 -2.27 -14.47
N ARG A 185 10.51 -0.95 -14.26
CA ARG A 185 11.70 -0.11 -14.29
C ARG A 185 12.00 0.41 -12.89
N THR A 186 13.20 0.14 -12.41
CA THR A 186 13.62 0.54 -11.07
C THR A 186 13.86 2.06 -10.96
N ASP A 187 13.90 2.54 -9.74
CA ASP A 187 14.28 3.91 -9.37
C ASP A 187 15.81 4.04 -9.34
N LYS A 188 16.42 4.21 -10.50
CA LYS A 188 17.87 4.12 -10.73
C LYS A 188 18.71 5.00 -9.81
N LYS A 189 18.20 6.13 -9.37
CA LYS A 189 18.90 7.02 -8.44
C LYS A 189 18.89 6.52 -7.00
N ARG A 190 18.00 5.58 -6.66
CA ARG A 190 17.80 5.10 -5.29
C ARG A 190 18.08 3.61 -5.11
N SER A 191 18.14 2.85 -6.20
CA SER A 191 18.28 1.39 -6.15
C SER A 191 19.19 0.90 -7.28
N ASN A 192 19.92 -0.16 -7.00
CA ASN A 192 20.73 -0.88 -7.99
C ASN A 192 20.02 -2.13 -8.53
N GLU A 193 18.73 -2.29 -8.21
CA GLU A 193 17.95 -3.42 -8.72
C GLU A 193 17.86 -3.37 -10.26
N PRO A 194 17.85 -4.51 -10.94
CA PRO A 194 17.67 -4.53 -12.38
C PRO A 194 16.22 -4.26 -12.77
N ASP A 195 16.03 -3.75 -13.98
CA ASP A 195 14.73 -3.73 -14.62
C ASP A 195 14.32 -5.17 -14.94
N GLU A 196 13.05 -5.49 -14.88
CA GLU A 196 12.56 -6.86 -15.13
C GLU A 196 11.31 -6.86 -15.99
N THR A 197 11.20 -7.87 -16.85
CA THR A 197 9.99 -8.14 -17.63
C THR A 197 9.15 -9.18 -16.91
N TYR A 198 7.86 -8.94 -16.80
CA TYR A 198 6.95 -9.94 -16.21
C TYR A 198 6.85 -11.17 -17.11
N LYS A 199 7.02 -12.34 -16.52
CA LYS A 199 7.01 -13.62 -17.25
C LYS A 199 5.75 -14.46 -16.99
N GLY A 200 4.89 -14.03 -16.07
CA GLY A 200 3.66 -14.75 -15.76
C GLY A 200 2.49 -14.43 -16.67
N SER A 201 1.30 -14.81 -16.25
CA SER A 201 0.07 -14.55 -17.01
C SER A 201 -0.45 -13.14 -16.74
N LEU A 202 -0.66 -12.36 -17.81
CA LEU A 202 -1.25 -11.02 -17.72
C LEU A 202 -2.78 -11.07 -17.55
N THR A 203 -3.39 -12.23 -17.64
CA THR A 203 -4.84 -12.41 -17.44
C THR A 203 -5.17 -13.00 -16.07
N ASN A 204 -4.18 -13.42 -15.31
CA ASN A 204 -4.36 -13.86 -13.92
C ASN A 204 -4.11 -12.66 -13.00
N TYR A 205 -5.19 -12.03 -12.53
CA TYR A 205 -5.10 -10.82 -11.70
C TYR A 205 -4.24 -11.03 -10.45
N GLU A 206 -4.46 -12.11 -9.73
CA GLU A 206 -3.80 -12.34 -8.43
C GLU A 206 -2.30 -12.53 -8.59
N GLU A 207 -1.87 -13.31 -9.58
CA GLU A 207 -0.46 -13.53 -9.89
C GLU A 207 0.22 -12.24 -10.34
N PHE A 208 -0.43 -11.51 -11.24
CA PHE A 208 0.10 -10.25 -11.75
C PHE A 208 0.17 -9.18 -10.66
N TYR A 209 -0.90 -9.04 -9.86
CA TYR A 209 -0.91 -8.12 -8.72
C TYR A 209 0.22 -8.41 -7.75
N ALA A 210 0.44 -9.68 -7.40
CA ALA A 210 1.51 -10.07 -6.47
C ALA A 210 2.89 -9.63 -6.97
N TRP A 211 3.16 -9.85 -8.26
CA TRP A 211 4.44 -9.47 -8.86
C TRP A 211 4.64 -7.94 -8.85
N ILE A 212 3.62 -7.19 -9.26
CA ILE A 212 3.68 -5.72 -9.27
C ILE A 212 3.85 -5.19 -7.85
N HIS A 213 3.09 -5.73 -6.90
CA HIS A 213 3.16 -5.34 -5.50
C HIS A 213 4.59 -5.49 -4.95
N ASP A 214 5.22 -6.63 -5.22
CA ASP A 214 6.59 -6.89 -4.75
C ASP A 214 7.60 -5.93 -5.38
N LYS A 215 7.37 -5.51 -6.62
CA LYS A 215 8.26 -4.54 -7.29
C LYS A 215 8.04 -3.11 -6.81
N CYS A 216 6.80 -2.73 -6.57
CA CYS A 216 6.44 -1.36 -6.22
C CYS A 216 6.59 -1.05 -4.73
N ILE A 217 6.44 -2.06 -3.86
CA ILE A 217 6.58 -1.90 -2.41
C ILE A 217 7.77 -2.76 -1.97
N PRO A 218 8.97 -2.17 -1.90
CA PRO A 218 10.15 -2.90 -1.49
C PRO A 218 10.04 -3.38 -0.04
N LEU A 219 10.76 -4.46 0.27
CA LEU A 219 10.76 -5.05 1.60
C LEU A 219 11.24 -4.05 2.66
N VAL A 220 12.29 -3.29 2.35
CA VAL A 220 12.81 -2.23 3.23
C VAL A 220 12.43 -0.89 2.62
N ARG A 221 11.77 -0.04 3.42
CA ARG A 221 11.30 1.28 2.99
C ARG A 221 11.96 2.37 3.82
N GLU A 222 12.11 3.56 3.25
CA GLU A 222 12.57 4.71 4.02
C GLU A 222 11.38 5.39 4.70
N ILE A 223 11.47 5.61 6.02
CA ILE A 223 10.49 6.39 6.74
C ILE A 223 10.85 7.87 6.64
N THR A 224 9.85 8.70 6.33
CA THR A 224 9.96 10.16 6.27
C THR A 224 8.82 10.77 7.08
N PHE A 225 8.86 12.07 7.31
CA PHE A 225 7.75 12.75 8.00
C PHE A 225 6.45 12.66 7.19
N GLU A 226 6.56 12.59 5.87
CA GLU A 226 5.41 12.52 4.97
C GLU A 226 4.71 11.16 4.99
N ASN A 227 5.45 10.07 5.21
CA ASN A 227 4.88 8.72 5.16
C ASN A 227 4.77 8.02 6.51
N ALA A 228 5.27 8.63 7.58
CA ALA A 228 5.29 7.99 8.91
C ALA A 228 3.91 7.59 9.41
N GLU A 229 2.90 8.44 9.18
CA GLU A 229 1.53 8.15 9.59
C GLU A 229 0.98 6.91 8.89
N GLU A 230 1.25 6.75 7.60
CA GLU A 230 0.81 5.58 6.83
C GLU A 230 1.40 4.29 7.39
N PHE A 231 2.69 4.31 7.72
CA PHE A 231 3.35 3.14 8.28
C PHE A 231 2.81 2.80 9.67
N THR A 232 2.52 3.83 10.47
CA THR A 232 1.91 3.64 11.79
C THR A 232 0.52 3.00 11.67
N GLU A 233 -0.26 3.40 10.68
CA GLU A 233 -1.61 2.85 10.44
C GLU A 233 -1.59 1.37 10.05
N GLU A 234 -0.47 0.86 9.53
CA GLU A 234 -0.35 -0.57 9.25
C GLU A 234 -0.39 -1.43 10.51
N GLY A 235 -0.17 -0.82 11.67
CA GLY A 235 -0.32 -1.49 12.97
C GLY A 235 0.80 -2.43 13.35
N LEU A 236 1.88 -2.48 12.58
CA LEU A 236 3.03 -3.33 12.87
C LEU A 236 4.16 -2.53 13.52
N PRO A 237 4.91 -3.10 14.46
CA PRO A 237 6.10 -2.43 14.97
C PRO A 237 7.13 -2.20 13.88
N PHE A 238 8.08 -1.32 14.13
CA PHE A 238 9.12 -0.95 13.17
C PHE A 238 10.47 -1.49 13.61
N LEU A 239 11.18 -2.15 12.69
CA LEU A 239 12.62 -2.37 12.81
C LEU A 239 13.28 -1.28 11.96
N ILE A 240 14.07 -0.41 12.58
CA ILE A 240 14.60 0.78 11.93
C ILE A 240 16.12 0.81 11.97
N LEU A 241 16.75 1.02 10.81
CA LEU A 241 18.14 1.42 10.74
C LEU A 241 18.19 2.95 10.69
N PHE A 242 18.75 3.57 11.72
CA PHE A 242 19.08 5.00 11.71
C PHE A 242 20.51 5.17 11.17
N HIS A 243 20.67 5.99 10.16
CA HIS A 243 21.95 6.17 9.50
C HIS A 243 22.19 7.63 9.14
N LYS A 244 23.46 7.99 8.90
CA LYS A 244 23.79 9.31 8.36
C LYS A 244 23.30 9.40 6.91
N PRO A 245 22.87 10.59 6.43
CA PRO A 245 22.33 10.73 5.08
C PRO A 245 23.24 10.23 3.96
N ASP A 246 24.56 10.34 4.14
CA ASP A 246 25.56 9.91 3.16
C ASP A 246 26.03 8.46 3.35
N ASP A 247 25.58 7.78 4.38
CA ASP A 247 25.96 6.39 4.66
C ASP A 247 25.07 5.42 3.89
N THR A 248 25.37 5.26 2.61
CA THR A 248 24.67 4.32 1.73
C THR A 248 25.10 2.87 1.96
N GLU A 249 26.31 2.66 2.48
CA GLU A 249 26.85 1.31 2.71
C GLU A 249 26.10 0.58 3.84
N SER A 250 25.81 1.27 4.94
CA SER A 250 25.03 0.68 6.04
C SER A 250 23.63 0.31 5.60
N VAL A 251 22.99 1.16 4.80
CA VAL A 251 21.66 0.90 4.23
C VAL A 251 21.69 -0.36 3.38
N LYS A 252 22.67 -0.47 2.50
CA LYS A 252 22.84 -1.63 1.62
C LYS A 252 23.01 -2.93 2.42
N LYS A 253 23.89 -2.92 3.42
CA LYS A 253 24.14 -4.09 4.27
C LYS A 253 22.90 -4.50 5.06
N TYR A 254 22.19 -3.53 5.61
CA TYR A 254 20.95 -3.76 6.33
C TYR A 254 19.89 -4.42 5.42
N LYS A 255 19.70 -3.89 4.21
CA LYS A 255 18.78 -4.47 3.24
C LYS A 255 19.13 -5.91 2.89
N GLU A 256 20.40 -6.22 2.77
CA GLU A 256 20.86 -7.58 2.48
C GLU A 256 20.53 -8.54 3.62
N VAL A 257 20.76 -8.13 4.88
CA VAL A 257 20.44 -8.96 6.04
C VAL A 257 18.92 -9.19 6.12
N VAL A 258 18.13 -8.14 5.95
CA VAL A 258 16.67 -8.26 5.96
C VAL A 258 16.19 -9.22 4.89
N LYS A 259 16.70 -9.07 3.68
CA LYS A 259 16.34 -9.95 2.55
C LYS A 259 16.71 -11.40 2.81
N ASN A 260 17.90 -11.63 3.34
CA ASN A 260 18.43 -12.99 3.49
C ASN A 260 17.89 -13.71 4.72
N GLU A 261 17.55 -13.00 5.80
CA GLU A 261 17.24 -13.62 7.08
C GLU A 261 15.84 -13.30 7.62
N LEU A 262 15.20 -12.21 7.19
CA LEU A 262 14.00 -11.68 7.84
C LEU A 262 12.73 -11.71 6.99
N MET A 263 12.77 -12.29 5.80
CA MET A 263 11.59 -12.35 4.93
C MET A 263 10.37 -12.96 5.60
N SER A 264 10.59 -13.99 6.45
CA SER A 264 9.51 -14.66 7.17
C SER A 264 8.81 -13.76 8.19
N GLU A 265 9.42 -12.64 8.56
CA GLU A 265 8.90 -11.71 9.55
C GLU A 265 8.12 -10.54 8.95
N LYS A 266 8.02 -10.46 7.63
CA LYS A 266 7.40 -9.30 6.95
C LYS A 266 5.94 -9.05 7.33
N GLN A 267 5.22 -10.05 7.81
CA GLN A 267 3.85 -9.93 8.27
C GLN A 267 3.75 -9.42 9.71
N ASN A 268 4.86 -9.43 10.45
CA ASN A 268 4.89 -9.16 11.88
C ASN A 268 5.57 -7.84 12.23
N ILE A 269 6.37 -7.31 11.33
CA ILE A 269 7.16 -6.10 11.57
C ILE A 269 7.45 -5.40 10.23
N ASN A 270 7.52 -4.07 10.26
CA ASN A 270 7.93 -3.27 9.11
C ASN A 270 9.43 -3.02 9.16
N PHE A 271 10.11 -3.21 8.05
CA PHE A 271 11.54 -2.95 7.93
C PHE A 271 11.76 -1.56 7.33
N LEU A 272 12.39 -0.68 8.09
CA LEU A 272 12.55 0.72 7.70
C LEU A 272 13.99 1.19 7.82
N THR A 273 14.32 2.22 7.03
CA THR A 273 15.52 3.03 7.23
C THR A 273 15.08 4.45 7.57
N ALA A 274 15.89 5.18 8.33
CA ALA A 274 15.62 6.55 8.71
C ALA A 274 16.89 7.38 8.66
N ASP A 275 16.78 8.59 8.10
CA ASP A 275 17.82 9.60 8.17
C ASP A 275 17.97 10.03 9.63
N GLY A 276 19.09 9.69 10.25
CA GLY A 276 19.33 9.97 11.66
C GLY A 276 19.39 11.45 12.02
N VAL A 277 19.70 12.30 11.05
CA VAL A 277 19.69 13.75 11.25
C VAL A 277 18.24 14.26 11.34
N LYS A 278 17.39 13.85 10.41
CA LYS A 278 15.96 14.22 10.42
C LYS A 278 15.21 13.62 11.60
N PHE A 279 15.59 12.41 12.01
CA PHE A 279 14.96 11.70 13.13
C PHE A 279 15.82 11.73 14.38
N GLU A 280 16.48 12.85 14.65
CA GLU A 280 17.33 13.04 15.83
C GLU A 280 16.54 12.89 17.12
N HIS A 281 15.27 13.33 17.14
CA HIS A 281 14.43 13.25 18.33
C HIS A 281 14.22 11.80 18.83
N PRO A 282 13.85 10.84 18.00
CA PRO A 282 13.81 9.43 18.40
C PRO A 282 15.15 8.90 18.92
N LEU A 283 16.27 9.37 18.37
CA LEU A 283 17.59 8.97 18.86
C LEU A 283 17.82 9.42 20.31
N HIS A 284 17.35 10.61 20.66
CA HIS A 284 17.42 11.10 22.04
C HIS A 284 16.66 10.20 23.02
N HIS A 285 15.52 9.67 22.60
CA HIS A 285 14.76 8.72 23.43
C HIS A 285 15.54 7.44 23.69
N LEU A 286 16.44 7.07 22.81
CA LEU A 286 17.33 5.92 22.98
C LEU A 286 18.61 6.27 23.75
N GLY A 287 18.78 7.53 24.15
CA GLY A 287 20.01 8.00 24.77
C GLY A 287 21.18 8.08 23.81
N LYS A 288 20.90 8.24 22.51
CA LYS A 288 21.89 8.25 21.43
C LYS A 288 21.90 9.57 20.68
N GLY A 289 22.96 9.81 19.94
CA GLY A 289 23.12 10.98 19.08
C GLY A 289 23.74 10.63 17.76
N LEU A 290 24.07 11.65 16.95
CA LEU A 290 24.58 11.48 15.61
C LEU A 290 25.89 10.69 15.54
N ASN A 291 26.71 10.76 16.60
CA ASN A 291 27.97 10.03 16.66
C ASN A 291 27.82 8.53 16.86
N ASP A 292 26.63 8.08 17.23
CA ASP A 292 26.33 6.67 17.47
C ASP A 292 25.78 5.95 16.22
N LEU A 293 25.60 6.69 15.12
CA LEU A 293 25.08 6.15 13.88
C LEU A 293 26.16 5.35 13.13
N PRO A 294 25.82 4.26 12.44
CA PRO A 294 24.50 3.68 12.29
C PRO A 294 24.08 2.88 13.52
N LEU A 295 22.78 2.83 13.77
CA LEU A 295 22.24 1.97 14.81
C LEU A 295 20.87 1.40 14.39
N ILE A 296 20.51 0.29 15.03
CA ILE A 296 19.25 -0.39 14.76
C ILE A 296 18.41 -0.40 16.03
N ALA A 297 17.12 -0.14 15.89
CA ALA A 297 16.17 -0.15 17.00
C ALA A 297 14.83 -0.72 16.55
N ILE A 298 14.04 -1.19 17.51
CA ILE A 298 12.64 -1.51 17.30
C ILE A 298 11.80 -0.45 17.97
N ASP A 299 10.81 0.07 17.23
CA ASP A 299 9.77 0.95 17.76
C ASP A 299 8.45 0.16 17.80
N SER A 300 7.97 -0.14 19.00
CA SER A 300 6.72 -0.86 19.22
C SER A 300 5.54 0.09 19.45
N PHE A 301 5.73 1.41 19.26
CA PHE A 301 4.80 2.51 19.54
C PHE A 301 4.61 2.79 21.04
N ARG A 302 4.92 1.85 21.91
CA ARG A 302 4.89 2.03 23.36
C ARG A 302 6.30 2.27 23.89
N HIS A 303 7.26 1.56 23.35
CA HIS A 303 8.67 1.61 23.77
C HIS A 303 9.57 1.49 22.54
N MET A 304 10.80 2.00 22.71
CA MET A 304 11.87 1.78 21.75
C MET A 304 12.93 0.90 22.37
N TYR A 305 13.41 -0.09 21.62
CA TYR A 305 14.42 -1.03 22.06
C TYR A 305 15.64 -0.94 21.14
N LEU A 306 16.81 -0.73 21.72
CA LEU A 306 18.05 -0.63 20.98
C LEU A 306 18.63 -2.02 20.71
N PHE A 307 19.01 -2.30 19.48
CA PHE A 307 19.84 -3.44 19.14
C PHE A 307 21.26 -3.12 19.64
N PRO A 308 21.87 -3.94 20.53
CA PRO A 308 23.06 -3.51 21.29
C PRO A 308 24.24 -3.05 20.46
N ARG A 309 24.54 -3.78 19.36
CA ARG A 309 25.64 -3.45 18.47
C ARG A 309 25.23 -3.63 17.01
N TYR A 310 25.27 -2.55 16.24
CA TYR A 310 24.93 -2.57 14.82
C TYR A 310 25.68 -3.68 14.07
N GLU A 311 26.98 -3.85 14.33
CA GLU A 311 27.81 -4.84 13.65
C GLU A 311 27.33 -6.27 13.85
N ASP A 312 26.64 -6.54 14.95
CA ASP A 312 26.14 -7.88 15.27
C ASP A 312 24.98 -8.31 14.35
N MET A 313 24.43 -7.41 13.54
CA MET A 313 23.43 -7.81 12.55
C MET A 313 24.01 -8.78 11.51
N HIS A 314 25.33 -8.79 11.33
CA HIS A 314 26.03 -9.71 10.42
C HIS A 314 26.17 -11.12 11.00
N ILE A 315 25.95 -11.29 12.31
CA ILE A 315 25.93 -12.61 12.94
C ILE A 315 24.59 -13.25 12.57
N HIS A 316 24.65 -14.38 11.86
CA HIS A 316 23.45 -15.07 11.41
C HIS A 316 22.45 -15.31 12.54
N GLY A 317 21.21 -14.90 12.33
CA GLY A 317 20.12 -15.10 13.28
C GLY A 317 20.03 -14.08 14.41
N LYS A 318 21.01 -13.19 14.59
CA LYS A 318 21.00 -12.22 15.69
C LYS A 318 19.88 -11.20 15.56
N LEU A 319 19.68 -10.64 14.37
CA LEU A 319 18.62 -9.67 14.14
C LEU A 319 17.23 -10.33 14.22
N LYS A 320 17.12 -11.56 13.74
CA LYS A 320 15.90 -12.35 13.86
C LYS A 320 15.57 -12.64 15.33
N GLU A 321 16.56 -12.96 16.14
CA GLU A 321 16.41 -13.16 17.59
C GLU A 321 15.88 -11.89 18.27
N PHE A 322 16.38 -10.72 17.88
CA PHE A 322 15.93 -9.45 18.41
C PHE A 322 14.42 -9.24 18.15
N ILE A 323 13.96 -9.55 16.96
CA ILE A 323 12.53 -9.48 16.60
C ILE A 323 11.73 -10.50 17.40
N ALA A 324 12.23 -11.72 17.53
CA ALA A 324 11.58 -12.76 18.32
C ALA A 324 11.47 -12.36 19.80
N ASP A 325 12.47 -11.68 20.33
CA ASP A 325 12.46 -11.19 21.71
C ASP A 325 11.40 -10.12 21.93
N LEU A 326 11.09 -9.31 20.90
CA LEU A 326 9.97 -8.37 21.00
C LEU A 326 8.65 -9.12 21.11
N HIS A 327 8.39 -10.06 20.23
CA HIS A 327 7.11 -10.79 20.17
C HIS A 327 6.88 -11.69 21.38
N SER A 328 7.94 -12.21 21.99
CA SER A 328 7.85 -13.03 23.21
C SER A 328 7.71 -12.20 24.47
N GLY A 329 7.87 -10.88 24.38
CA GLY A 329 7.88 -9.99 25.54
C GLY A 329 9.20 -9.95 26.29
N LYS A 330 10.23 -10.62 25.82
CA LYS A 330 11.54 -10.68 26.49
C LYS A 330 12.20 -9.30 26.60
N LEU A 331 12.00 -8.42 25.62
CA LEU A 331 12.56 -7.07 25.63
C LEU A 331 11.98 -6.19 26.74
N HIS A 332 10.81 -6.53 27.28
CA HIS A 332 10.20 -5.82 28.42
C HIS A 332 10.79 -6.21 29.76
N ARG A 333 11.58 -7.24 29.80
CA ARG A 333 12.20 -7.76 31.04
C ARG A 333 13.63 -7.18 31.19
#